data_cd3c52ac217a3ca711ac28aea19c2421
#
_entry.id   cd3c52ac217a3ca711ac28aea19c2421
#
_cell.length_a   1.000
_cell.length_b   1.000
_cell.length_c   1.000
_cell.angle_alpha   90.00
_cell.angle_beta   90.00
_cell.angle_gamma   90.00
#
_symmetry.space_group_name_H-M   'P 1'
#
loop_
_entity.id
_entity.type
_entity.pdbx_description
1 polymer ?
#
loop_
_entity_poly.entity_id
_entity_poly.type
_entity_poly.pdbx_seq_one_letter_code
_entity_poly.pdbx_strand_id
1 'polypeptide(L)'
;MKRLPGRGITLLLACCLFAGCITLKQQEEQKVDPVTQNTKLSGGTTFTANSGGNKPLKGSPYGYEIWTQGGTNNKLVWFGPNQGGGAAFRAEWNNPHDFLGRVGFYWGNGGKYTEYKNIYADFNYTRSGRNTAGNYSYIGIYGWARNPNAEKVENRLIEYYIVEDWFGNLYQEDTSPITTSTTSGSVLGSFTMDGAVYNVVRNVRIQQPSIDGTKTFVQYFNIRQTPRQSGTISITEHFKQWESMGLELGNMYEAKFLVEAGGGTGWLEFSYLKLSIENSAR
;
A
#
# COMPACT_ATOMS: atom_id res chain seq x y z
N MET A 1 4.64 48.84 -66.26
CA MET A 1 3.48 49.07 -67.14
C MET A 1 2.31 48.33 -66.46
N LYS A 2 1.37 49.10 -65.89
CA LYS A 2 -0.06 49.17 -66.28
C LYS A 2 -0.74 47.75 -66.26
N ARG A 3 -1.83 47.44 -65.62
CA ARG A 3 -2.97 48.13 -64.97
C ARG A 3 -3.79 47.09 -64.19
N LEU A 4 -4.34 47.47 -63.04
CA LEU A 4 -5.62 46.98 -62.52
C LEU A 4 -6.78 47.56 -63.41
N PRO A 5 -8.07 47.16 -63.28
CA PRO A 5 -8.85 46.54 -62.18
C PRO A 5 -9.99 45.63 -62.65
N GLY A 6 -10.79 45.09 -61.68
CA GLY A 6 -12.12 44.56 -62.00
C GLY A 6 -12.86 44.01 -60.79
N ARG A 7 -13.74 44.83 -60.22
CA ARG A 7 -14.73 44.48 -59.16
C ARG A 7 -15.85 43.60 -59.75
N GLY A 8 -16.33 42.66 -58.95
CA GLY A 8 -17.59 42.01 -59.14
C GLY A 8 -18.19 41.59 -57.79
N ILE A 9 -19.06 42.39 -57.29
CA ILE A 9 -19.97 42.14 -56.15
C ILE A 9 -21.15 41.32 -56.69
N THR A 10 -21.51 40.22 -56.10
CA THR A 10 -22.91 39.72 -56.17
C THR A 10 -23.30 39.05 -54.86
N LEU A 11 -24.48 39.40 -54.46
CA LEU A 11 -25.15 39.35 -53.18
C LEU A 11 -25.99 38.06 -53.02
N LEU A 12 -26.18 37.68 -51.80
CA LEU A 12 -27.28 36.88 -51.18
C LEU A 12 -27.59 35.47 -51.64
N LEU A 13 -27.57 34.55 -50.71
CA LEU A 13 -28.82 34.04 -50.11
C LEU A 13 -28.53 33.34 -48.75
N ALA A 14 -29.26 33.81 -47.73
CA ALA A 14 -29.30 33.19 -46.41
C ALA A 14 -30.13 31.91 -46.48
N CYS A 15 -29.60 30.82 -45.91
CA CYS A 15 -30.39 29.67 -45.52
C CYS A 15 -30.04 29.31 -44.07
N CYS A 16 -30.89 29.75 -43.16
CA CYS A 16 -30.91 29.28 -41.77
C CYS A 16 -31.28 27.80 -41.73
N LEU A 17 -30.35 26.94 -41.39
CA LEU A 17 -30.69 25.62 -40.87
C LEU A 17 -30.19 25.55 -39.44
N PHE A 18 -31.12 25.56 -38.52
CA PHE A 18 -30.91 25.22 -37.13
C PHE A 18 -30.46 23.74 -37.05
N ALA A 19 -29.19 23.52 -36.98
CA ALA A 19 -28.62 22.27 -36.51
C ALA A 19 -28.27 22.48 -35.05
N GLY A 20 -29.06 21.91 -34.16
CA GLY A 20 -28.80 21.90 -32.73
C GLY A 20 -27.42 21.24 -32.47
N CYS A 21 -26.51 22.08 -32.07
CA CYS A 21 -25.21 21.64 -31.55
C CYS A 21 -25.49 21.01 -30.18
N ILE A 22 -25.69 19.69 -30.15
CA ILE A 22 -25.66 18.93 -28.91
C ILE A 22 -24.19 18.91 -28.51
N THR A 23 -23.81 19.84 -27.67
CA THR A 23 -22.54 19.78 -26.97
C THR A 23 -22.58 18.58 -26.03
N LEU A 24 -22.03 17.48 -26.46
CA LEU A 24 -21.65 16.39 -25.55
C LEU A 24 -20.64 17.00 -24.59
N LYS A 25 -21.10 17.43 -23.42
CA LYS A 25 -20.23 17.62 -22.27
C LYS A 25 -19.66 16.23 -21.99
N GLN A 26 -18.42 16.01 -22.41
CA GLN A 26 -17.59 15.00 -21.76
C GLN A 26 -17.61 15.38 -20.27
N GLN A 27 -18.31 14.58 -19.47
CA GLN A 27 -18.04 14.53 -18.06
C GLN A 27 -16.60 14.03 -17.96
N GLU A 28 -15.64 14.96 -17.79
CA GLU A 28 -14.41 14.63 -17.13
C GLU A 28 -14.85 13.99 -15.81
N GLU A 29 -14.68 12.68 -15.68
CA GLU A 29 -14.65 12.05 -14.35
C GLU A 29 -13.60 12.83 -13.58
N GLN A 30 -14.05 13.71 -12.70
CA GLN A 30 -13.19 14.35 -11.72
C GLN A 30 -12.49 13.20 -11.00
N LYS A 31 -11.21 13.03 -11.30
CA LYS A 31 -10.30 12.15 -10.56
C LYS A 31 -10.37 12.68 -9.12
N VAL A 32 -11.25 12.07 -8.33
CA VAL A 32 -11.43 12.44 -6.92
C VAL A 32 -10.10 12.14 -6.28
N ASP A 33 -9.39 13.18 -5.90
CA ASP A 33 -8.13 13.06 -5.17
C ASP A 33 -8.47 12.34 -3.84
N PRO A 34 -8.01 11.10 -3.63
CA PRO A 34 -8.33 10.34 -2.42
C PRO A 34 -7.86 11.02 -1.13
N VAL A 35 -7.04 12.05 -1.28
CA VAL A 35 -6.40 12.82 -0.20
C VAL A 35 -7.37 13.80 0.48
N THR A 36 -8.50 14.16 -0.11
CA THR A 36 -9.33 15.26 0.40
C THR A 36 -10.45 14.86 1.36
N GLN A 37 -10.66 13.57 1.62
CA GLN A 37 -11.72 13.15 2.53
C GLN A 37 -11.23 13.00 3.99
N ASN A 38 -11.11 14.11 4.70
CA ASN A 38 -10.93 14.12 6.15
C ASN A 38 -12.24 13.82 6.93
N THR A 39 -13.07 12.93 6.42
CA THR A 39 -14.31 12.54 7.09
C THR A 39 -13.97 11.66 8.28
N LYS A 40 -14.32 12.09 9.48
CA LYS A 40 -14.21 11.26 10.67
C LYS A 40 -15.14 10.06 10.54
N LEU A 41 -14.57 8.86 10.53
CA LEU A 41 -15.31 7.61 10.50
C LEU A 41 -15.85 7.28 11.89
N SER A 42 -16.94 6.50 11.96
CA SER A 42 -17.57 6.17 13.25
C SER A 42 -18.09 4.74 13.25
N GLY A 43 -18.26 4.20 14.46
CA GLY A 43 -18.67 2.81 14.65
C GLY A 43 -17.52 1.86 14.30
N GLY A 44 -17.89 0.66 13.84
CA GLY A 44 -16.93 -0.35 13.41
C GLY A 44 -16.93 -1.62 14.24
N THR A 45 -16.20 -2.60 13.76
CA THR A 45 -15.97 -3.89 14.45
C THR A 45 -14.60 -3.89 15.07
N THR A 46 -14.55 -4.14 16.39
CA THR A 46 -13.30 -4.17 17.16
C THR A 46 -12.77 -5.60 17.28
N PHE A 47 -11.49 -5.78 17.01
CA PHE A 47 -10.74 -7.02 17.19
C PHE A 47 -9.61 -6.77 18.20
N THR A 48 -9.52 -7.61 19.24
CA THR A 48 -8.54 -7.46 20.35
C THR A 48 -7.69 -8.70 20.56
N ALA A 49 -8.10 -9.84 20.01
CA ALA A 49 -7.38 -11.09 20.13
C ALA A 49 -6.72 -11.45 18.80
N ASN A 50 -5.62 -12.21 18.88
CA ASN A 50 -4.96 -12.74 17.69
C ASN A 50 -5.95 -13.50 16.81
N SER A 51 -5.97 -13.17 15.54
CA SER A 51 -6.93 -13.75 14.58
C SER A 51 -6.63 -15.20 14.23
N GLY A 52 -5.40 -15.67 14.51
CA GLY A 52 -4.96 -17.00 14.07
C GLY A 52 -4.87 -17.11 12.55
N GLY A 53 -4.28 -16.09 11.92
CA GLY A 53 -4.16 -15.91 10.47
C GLY A 53 -5.25 -15.03 9.88
N ASN A 54 -5.30 -14.95 8.56
CA ASN A 54 -6.26 -14.09 7.86
C ASN A 54 -7.72 -14.48 8.13
N LYS A 55 -8.58 -13.50 8.35
CA LYS A 55 -10.03 -13.64 8.49
C LYS A 55 -10.76 -12.71 7.51
N PRO A 56 -11.85 -13.18 6.86
CA PRO A 56 -12.62 -12.33 5.97
C PRO A 56 -13.37 -11.23 6.74
N LEU A 57 -13.50 -10.07 6.13
CA LEU A 57 -14.34 -8.96 6.61
C LEU A 57 -15.71 -9.05 5.94
N LYS A 58 -16.77 -9.12 6.75
CA LYS A 58 -18.15 -9.34 6.26
C LYS A 58 -18.59 -8.22 5.29
N GLY A 59 -19.01 -8.61 4.09
CA GLY A 59 -19.48 -7.67 3.07
C GLY A 59 -18.38 -6.88 2.39
N SER A 60 -17.12 -7.30 2.51
CA SER A 60 -15.96 -6.66 1.93
C SER A 60 -15.15 -7.65 1.10
N PRO A 61 -14.44 -7.22 0.05
CA PRO A 61 -13.48 -8.07 -0.66
C PRO A 61 -12.18 -8.29 0.14
N TYR A 62 -12.06 -7.65 1.29
CA TYR A 62 -10.84 -7.67 2.10
C TYR A 62 -10.92 -8.67 3.25
N GLY A 63 -9.72 -9.06 3.70
CA GLY A 63 -9.51 -9.75 4.95
C GLY A 63 -8.71 -8.90 5.92
N TYR A 64 -8.69 -9.32 7.17
CA TYR A 64 -7.89 -8.70 8.22
C TYR A 64 -7.04 -9.74 8.95
N GLU A 65 -6.02 -9.23 9.61
CA GLU A 65 -5.30 -9.98 10.61
C GLU A 65 -4.85 -9.04 11.73
N ILE A 66 -4.98 -9.50 12.95
CA ILE A 66 -4.37 -8.90 14.12
C ILE A 66 -3.48 -9.94 14.80
N TRP A 67 -2.26 -9.55 15.05
CA TRP A 67 -1.29 -10.28 15.84
C TRP A 67 -0.78 -9.38 16.95
N THR A 68 -0.68 -9.89 18.14
CA THR A 68 -0.10 -9.14 19.26
C THR A 68 0.64 -10.09 20.18
N GLN A 69 1.85 -9.69 20.57
CA GLN A 69 2.66 -10.36 21.55
C GLN A 69 2.99 -9.36 22.65
N GLY A 70 2.47 -9.61 23.84
CA GLY A 70 2.61 -8.69 24.98
C GLY A 70 1.84 -7.39 24.80
N GLY A 71 2.15 -6.41 25.65
CA GLY A 71 1.43 -5.14 25.71
C GLY A 71 0.03 -5.25 26.29
N THR A 72 -0.70 -4.13 26.27
CA THR A 72 -2.07 -4.03 26.76
C THR A 72 -2.92 -3.19 25.84
N ASN A 73 -4.23 -3.49 25.76
CA ASN A 73 -5.19 -2.70 24.97
C ASN A 73 -4.87 -2.59 23.48
N ASN A 74 -4.12 -3.56 22.95
CA ASN A 74 -3.86 -3.63 21.52
C ASN A 74 -5.16 -3.98 20.79
N LYS A 75 -5.49 -3.24 19.72
CA LYS A 75 -6.73 -3.49 18.96
C LYS A 75 -6.65 -2.98 17.53
N LEU A 76 -7.51 -3.56 16.70
CA LEU A 76 -7.85 -3.11 15.37
C LEU A 76 -9.36 -2.88 15.31
N VAL A 77 -9.79 -1.69 14.86
CA VAL A 77 -11.20 -1.34 14.64
C VAL A 77 -11.41 -1.12 13.16
N TRP A 78 -12.14 -1.98 12.48
CA TRP A 78 -12.50 -1.83 11.09
C TRP A 78 -13.83 -1.09 10.95
N PHE A 79 -13.87 -0.01 10.14
CA PHE A 79 -15.03 0.87 10.04
C PHE A 79 -16.17 0.37 9.13
N GLY A 80 -15.99 -0.77 8.49
CA GLY A 80 -17.02 -1.40 7.66
C GLY A 80 -16.86 -1.15 6.16
N PRO A 81 -17.62 -1.88 5.33
CA PRO A 81 -17.42 -1.87 3.88
C PRO A 81 -17.88 -0.58 3.18
N ASN A 82 -18.72 0.21 3.84
CA ASN A 82 -19.38 1.38 3.25
C ASN A 82 -18.76 2.71 3.69
N GLN A 83 -17.67 2.70 4.43
CA GLN A 83 -16.99 3.88 4.93
C GLN A 83 -15.49 3.85 4.54
N GLY A 84 -14.92 5.05 4.35
CA GLY A 84 -13.47 5.22 4.18
C GLY A 84 -12.83 4.30 3.14
N GLY A 85 -13.45 4.08 1.98
CA GLY A 85 -12.91 3.19 0.94
C GLY A 85 -13.10 1.69 1.21
N GLY A 86 -13.76 1.29 2.30
CA GLY A 86 -14.11 -0.09 2.64
C GLY A 86 -13.03 -0.92 3.32
N ALA A 87 -11.78 -0.44 3.33
CA ALA A 87 -10.67 -1.06 4.05
C ALA A 87 -10.22 -0.25 5.27
N ALA A 88 -10.74 0.97 5.48
CA ALA A 88 -10.31 1.85 6.55
C ALA A 88 -10.46 1.23 7.95
N PHE A 89 -9.45 1.40 8.76
CA PHE A 89 -9.40 0.89 10.13
C PHE A 89 -8.65 1.84 11.05
N ARG A 90 -8.77 1.61 12.35
CA ARG A 90 -7.94 2.19 13.39
C ARG A 90 -7.14 1.10 14.07
N ALA A 91 -5.86 1.32 14.27
CA ALA A 91 -4.98 0.48 15.06
C ALA A 91 -4.55 1.22 16.32
N GLU A 92 -4.51 0.52 17.45
CA GLU A 92 -4.00 1.05 18.72
C GLU A 92 -3.13 0.00 19.40
N TRP A 93 -2.02 0.43 19.99
CA TRP A 93 -1.11 -0.44 20.72
C TRP A 93 -0.51 0.28 21.94
N ASN A 94 -0.12 -0.51 22.93
CA ASN A 94 0.52 -0.03 24.13
C ASN A 94 1.57 -1.03 24.61
N ASN A 95 2.83 -0.68 24.36
CA ASN A 95 4.03 -1.45 24.70
C ASN A 95 3.97 -2.95 24.35
N PRO A 96 3.57 -3.35 23.14
CA PRO A 96 3.69 -4.73 22.70
C PRO A 96 5.17 -5.10 22.50
N HIS A 97 5.50 -6.37 22.57
CA HIS A 97 6.76 -6.86 22.00
C HIS A 97 6.68 -6.84 20.47
N ASP A 98 5.49 -7.17 19.95
CA ASP A 98 5.15 -7.09 18.55
C ASP A 98 3.63 -6.92 18.40
N PHE A 99 3.22 -6.01 17.51
CA PHE A 99 1.83 -5.76 17.15
C PHE A 99 1.74 -5.57 15.64
N LEU A 100 0.87 -6.34 14.98
CA LEU A 100 0.52 -6.18 13.59
C LEU A 100 -1.00 -6.06 13.46
N GLY A 101 -1.46 -4.93 12.93
CA GLY A 101 -2.85 -4.75 12.48
C GLY A 101 -2.87 -4.51 10.98
N ARG A 102 -3.58 -5.33 10.19
CA ARG A 102 -3.57 -5.23 8.74
C ARG A 102 -4.89 -5.58 8.07
N VAL A 103 -5.24 -4.84 7.02
CA VAL A 103 -6.46 -5.04 6.21
C VAL A 103 -6.12 -4.94 4.72
N GLY A 104 -6.68 -5.83 3.90
CA GLY A 104 -6.49 -5.82 2.45
C GLY A 104 -6.79 -7.16 1.79
N PHE A 105 -6.18 -7.41 0.64
CA PHE A 105 -6.40 -8.61 -0.15
C PHE A 105 -5.73 -9.85 0.47
N TYR A 106 -6.43 -10.97 0.36
CA TYR A 106 -5.92 -12.27 0.74
C TYR A 106 -6.29 -13.30 -0.35
N TRP A 107 -5.29 -13.98 -0.88
CA TRP A 107 -5.45 -15.01 -1.90
C TRP A 107 -5.12 -16.41 -1.38
N GLY A 108 -4.29 -16.52 -0.36
CA GLY A 108 -3.83 -17.77 0.20
C GLY A 108 -2.86 -18.52 -0.74
N ASN A 109 -3.39 -19.11 -1.78
CA ASN A 109 -2.62 -19.74 -2.86
C ASN A 109 -2.94 -19.04 -4.18
N GLY A 110 -2.61 -17.77 -4.30
CA GLY A 110 -2.78 -16.99 -5.51
C GLY A 110 -1.76 -17.34 -6.60
N GLY A 111 -1.91 -16.72 -7.76
CA GLY A 111 -0.93 -16.75 -8.84
C GLY A 111 0.18 -15.71 -8.65
N LYS A 112 1.03 -15.56 -9.64
CA LYS A 112 2.02 -14.49 -9.69
C LYS A 112 1.33 -13.13 -9.74
N TYR A 113 1.97 -12.08 -9.20
CA TYR A 113 1.37 -10.74 -9.25
C TYR A 113 1.09 -10.28 -10.70
N THR A 114 1.82 -10.79 -11.69
CA THR A 114 1.62 -10.51 -13.13
C THR A 114 0.33 -11.10 -13.69
N GLU A 115 -0.32 -12.03 -12.99
CA GLU A 115 -1.63 -12.60 -13.37
C GLU A 115 -2.79 -11.71 -12.90
N TYR A 116 -2.52 -10.79 -12.01
CA TYR A 116 -3.47 -9.77 -11.57
C TYR A 116 -3.29 -8.52 -12.45
N LYS A 117 -4.34 -7.70 -12.49
CA LYS A 117 -4.24 -6.33 -12.98
C LYS A 117 -3.39 -5.50 -12.00
N ASN A 118 -3.19 -4.23 -12.31
CA ASN A 118 -2.40 -3.37 -11.42
C ASN A 118 -3.06 -3.23 -10.05
N ILE A 119 -2.30 -3.48 -9.02
CA ILE A 119 -2.72 -3.41 -7.62
C ILE A 119 -2.28 -2.06 -7.07
N TYR A 120 -3.20 -1.34 -6.45
CA TYR A 120 -2.98 -0.04 -5.82
C TYR A 120 -3.52 -0.01 -4.41
N ALA A 121 -3.00 0.92 -3.60
CA ALA A 121 -3.61 1.32 -2.35
C ALA A 121 -3.70 2.86 -2.28
N ASP A 122 -4.91 3.38 -2.20
CA ASP A 122 -5.19 4.79 -1.94
C ASP A 122 -5.45 4.95 -0.45
N PHE A 123 -4.75 5.88 0.19
CA PHE A 123 -4.83 6.02 1.64
C PHE A 123 -4.72 7.45 2.13
N ASN A 124 -5.36 7.69 3.27
CA ASN A 124 -5.20 8.89 4.08
C ASN A 124 -5.44 8.51 5.54
N TYR A 125 -4.49 8.82 6.41
CA TYR A 125 -4.60 8.57 7.83
C TYR A 125 -3.99 9.70 8.65
N THR A 126 -4.36 9.71 9.91
CA THR A 126 -3.67 10.46 10.97
C THR A 126 -3.11 9.48 11.98
N ARG A 127 -2.06 9.87 12.65
CA ARG A 127 -1.43 9.04 13.67
C ARG A 127 -0.86 9.87 14.82
N SER A 128 -0.72 9.24 15.97
CA SER A 128 0.04 9.76 17.09
C SER A 128 0.69 8.61 17.82
N GLY A 129 1.87 8.82 18.32
CA GLY A 129 2.59 7.80 19.05
C GLY A 129 4.09 8.02 18.99
N ARG A 130 4.79 7.14 19.68
CA ARG A 130 6.24 7.12 19.71
C ARG A 130 6.74 5.70 19.91
N ASN A 131 7.88 5.39 19.34
CA ASN A 131 8.65 4.23 19.70
C ASN A 131 9.56 4.53 20.90
N THR A 132 9.88 3.50 21.64
CA THR A 132 10.99 3.51 22.57
C THR A 132 12.30 3.31 21.80
N ALA A 133 13.41 3.83 22.29
CA ALA A 133 14.71 3.63 21.63
C ALA A 133 14.99 2.13 21.40
N GLY A 134 15.45 1.80 20.23
CA GLY A 134 15.73 0.42 19.81
C GLY A 134 14.51 -0.38 19.31
N ASN A 135 13.32 0.19 19.31
CA ASN A 135 12.11 -0.41 18.79
C ASN A 135 11.88 -0.05 17.31
N TYR A 136 11.03 -0.80 16.65
CA TYR A 136 10.69 -0.65 15.24
C TYR A 136 9.21 -0.35 15.03
N SER A 137 8.88 0.20 13.86
CA SER A 137 7.51 0.29 13.36
C SER A 137 7.53 0.39 11.85
N TYR A 138 6.51 -0.19 11.20
CA TYR A 138 6.32 -0.15 9.76
C TYR A 138 4.87 0.20 9.46
N ILE A 139 4.66 1.20 8.60
CA ILE A 139 3.35 1.59 8.12
C ILE A 139 3.39 1.61 6.60
N GLY A 140 2.55 0.80 5.96
CA GLY A 140 2.55 0.68 4.51
C GLY A 140 1.97 -0.64 4.04
N ILE A 141 2.35 -1.09 2.85
CA ILE A 141 1.92 -2.37 2.31
C ILE A 141 2.80 -3.49 2.83
N TYR A 142 2.15 -4.58 3.15
CA TYR A 142 2.72 -5.81 3.66
C TYR A 142 2.10 -7.03 3.01
N GLY A 143 2.89 -8.07 2.89
CA GLY A 143 2.35 -9.35 2.51
C GLY A 143 3.39 -10.46 2.48
N TRP A 144 2.90 -11.60 2.04
CA TRP A 144 3.67 -12.81 1.82
C TRP A 144 3.51 -13.31 0.40
N ALA A 145 4.53 -13.97 -0.11
CA ALA A 145 4.51 -14.68 -1.37
C ALA A 145 5.30 -15.98 -1.26
N ARG A 146 5.02 -16.94 -2.16
CA ARG A 146 5.71 -18.23 -2.22
C ARG A 146 6.34 -18.44 -3.59
N ASN A 147 7.61 -18.73 -3.63
CA ASN A 147 8.34 -19.15 -4.82
C ASN A 147 8.88 -20.58 -4.65
N PRO A 148 8.05 -21.62 -4.78
CA PRO A 148 8.44 -23.00 -4.49
C PRO A 148 9.58 -23.49 -5.39
N ASN A 149 9.78 -22.85 -6.53
CA ASN A 149 10.80 -23.20 -7.53
C ASN A 149 12.13 -22.45 -7.34
N ALA A 150 12.23 -21.56 -6.35
CA ALA A 150 13.49 -20.87 -6.07
C ALA A 150 14.59 -21.87 -5.70
N GLU A 151 15.77 -21.68 -6.29
CA GLU A 151 16.94 -22.52 -6.03
C GLU A 151 17.33 -22.49 -4.55
N LYS A 152 17.47 -21.29 -3.99
CA LYS A 152 17.79 -21.09 -2.59
C LYS A 152 16.55 -21.28 -1.72
N VAL A 153 16.67 -22.12 -0.70
CA VAL A 153 15.55 -22.49 0.18
C VAL A 153 14.95 -21.26 0.86
N GLU A 154 15.78 -20.32 1.29
CA GLU A 154 15.32 -19.08 1.93
C GLU A 154 14.50 -18.19 0.99
N ASN A 155 14.68 -18.29 -0.31
CA ASN A 155 13.90 -17.54 -1.30
C ASN A 155 12.56 -18.21 -1.66
N ARG A 156 12.20 -19.33 -1.03
CA ARG A 156 10.93 -20.04 -1.30
C ARG A 156 9.76 -19.44 -0.54
N LEU A 157 10.03 -18.70 0.52
CA LEU A 157 9.03 -17.94 1.25
C LEU A 157 9.52 -16.51 1.38
N ILE A 158 8.71 -15.56 0.98
CA ILE A 158 9.03 -14.14 0.91
C ILE A 158 8.04 -13.37 1.76
N GLU A 159 8.53 -12.62 2.72
CA GLU A 159 7.81 -11.58 3.42
C GLU A 159 8.19 -10.23 2.79
N TYR A 160 7.23 -9.36 2.49
CA TYR A 160 7.55 -8.11 1.83
C TYR A 160 6.85 -6.91 2.44
N TYR A 161 7.53 -5.75 2.33
CA TYR A 161 7.11 -4.47 2.87
C TYR A 161 7.33 -3.35 1.85
N ILE A 162 6.32 -2.51 1.62
CA ILE A 162 6.47 -1.20 1.00
C ILE A 162 6.16 -0.19 2.11
N VAL A 163 7.22 0.35 2.72
CA VAL A 163 7.12 1.21 3.91
C VAL A 163 6.96 2.65 3.50
N GLU A 164 5.85 3.27 3.91
CA GLU A 164 5.50 4.65 3.61
C GLU A 164 5.76 5.59 4.78
N ASP A 165 5.73 5.06 6.03
CA ASP A 165 5.86 5.84 7.25
C ASP A 165 6.24 4.94 8.45
N TRP A 166 6.62 5.56 9.58
CA TRP A 166 7.03 4.87 10.82
C TRP A 166 6.92 5.79 12.02
N PHE A 167 6.99 5.25 13.23
CA PHE A 167 7.08 6.00 14.48
C PHE A 167 8.51 6.06 15.00
N GLY A 168 8.97 7.23 15.39
CA GLY A 168 10.32 7.41 15.96
C GLY A 168 11.44 7.37 14.91
N ASN A 169 12.64 7.05 15.36
CA ASN A 169 13.86 7.19 14.57
C ASN A 169 14.22 5.93 13.77
N LEU A 170 13.25 5.24 13.24
CA LEU A 170 13.47 3.96 12.57
C LEU A 170 14.55 4.01 11.49
N TYR A 171 14.77 5.18 10.93
CA TYR A 171 15.56 5.31 9.72
C TYR A 171 16.54 6.47 9.71
N GLN A 172 16.71 7.19 10.80
CA GLN A 172 17.31 8.53 10.72
C GLN A 172 18.82 8.58 10.51
N GLU A 173 19.58 7.59 10.93
CA GLU A 173 21.04 7.70 10.92
C GLU A 173 21.77 6.41 10.59
N ASP A 174 21.12 5.27 10.54
CA ASP A 174 21.75 4.00 10.22
C ASP A 174 21.28 3.53 8.83
N THR A 175 22.24 3.34 7.93
CA THR A 175 22.01 2.73 6.62
C THR A 175 21.61 1.25 6.71
N SER A 176 21.56 0.70 7.91
CA SER A 176 21.00 -0.62 8.23
C SER A 176 19.66 -0.45 8.96
N PRO A 177 18.61 -0.04 8.28
CA PRO A 177 17.36 0.41 8.91
C PRO A 177 16.61 -0.66 9.67
N ILE A 178 16.93 -1.90 9.47
CA ILE A 178 16.18 -3.04 9.97
C ILE A 178 17.15 -4.05 10.50
N THR A 179 17.82 -3.68 11.57
CA THR A 179 18.52 -4.66 12.41
C THR A 179 17.48 -5.41 13.22
N THR A 180 16.93 -6.44 12.64
CA THR A 180 16.32 -7.48 13.44
C THR A 180 17.40 -8.45 13.86
N SER A 181 17.38 -8.81 15.06
CA SER A 181 18.32 -9.50 15.91
C SER A 181 19.22 -10.64 15.35
N THR A 182 19.12 -11.02 14.09
CA THR A 182 19.85 -12.20 13.57
C THR A 182 20.58 -12.00 12.25
N THR A 183 20.22 -11.00 11.45
CA THR A 183 20.95 -10.66 10.21
C THR A 183 20.75 -9.19 9.85
N SER A 184 21.83 -8.48 9.61
CA SER A 184 21.79 -7.14 9.04
C SER A 184 21.21 -7.20 7.63
N GLY A 185 20.18 -6.44 7.35
CA GLY A 185 19.67 -6.27 5.99
C GLY A 185 20.72 -5.61 5.11
N SER A 186 20.77 -6.00 3.84
CA SER A 186 21.65 -5.38 2.85
C SER A 186 20.86 -4.38 2.03
N VAL A 187 21.32 -3.12 1.97
CA VAL A 187 20.81 -2.13 1.02
C VAL A 187 21.32 -2.50 -0.36
N LEU A 188 20.42 -2.80 -1.27
CA LEU A 188 20.73 -3.23 -2.64
C LEU A 188 20.77 -2.06 -3.64
N GLY A 189 20.11 -0.95 -3.32
CA GLY A 189 20.01 0.22 -4.16
C GLY A 189 18.82 1.08 -3.81
N SER A 190 18.50 2.02 -4.69
CA SER A 190 17.34 2.90 -4.57
C SER A 190 16.70 3.17 -5.92
N PHE A 191 15.43 3.58 -5.92
CA PHE A 191 14.69 3.97 -7.11
C PHE A 191 13.65 5.04 -6.75
N THR A 192 13.13 5.74 -7.77
CA THR A 192 12.09 6.75 -7.59
C THR A 192 10.75 6.19 -8.03
N MET A 193 9.73 6.27 -7.16
CA MET A 193 8.36 5.86 -7.43
C MET A 193 7.39 6.61 -6.51
N ASP A 194 6.14 6.77 -6.93
CA ASP A 194 5.09 7.42 -6.13
C ASP A 194 5.56 8.77 -5.54
N GLY A 195 6.33 9.52 -6.31
CA GLY A 195 6.83 10.86 -5.97
C GLY A 195 7.94 10.91 -4.92
N ALA A 196 8.65 9.81 -4.64
CA ALA A 196 9.79 9.81 -3.72
C ALA A 196 10.84 8.73 -4.08
N VAL A 197 11.98 8.82 -3.42
CA VAL A 197 13.02 7.80 -3.47
C VAL A 197 12.71 6.73 -2.42
N TYR A 198 12.87 5.46 -2.83
CA TYR A 198 12.79 4.29 -1.95
C TYR A 198 14.13 3.56 -1.93
N ASN A 199 14.58 3.20 -0.75
CA ASN A 199 15.71 2.29 -0.59
C ASN A 199 15.21 0.85 -0.61
N VAL A 200 15.90 0.00 -1.36
CA VAL A 200 15.61 -1.43 -1.44
C VAL A 200 16.51 -2.18 -0.47
N VAL A 201 15.89 -2.94 0.43
CA VAL A 201 16.61 -3.76 1.41
C VAL A 201 16.18 -5.22 1.28
N ARG A 202 17.15 -6.13 1.35
CA ARG A 202 16.92 -7.56 1.48
C ARG A 202 17.48 -8.04 2.81
N ASN A 203 16.69 -8.79 3.54
CA ASN A 203 17.08 -9.42 4.78
C ASN A 203 16.81 -10.94 4.72
N VAL A 204 17.51 -11.74 5.51
CA VAL A 204 17.24 -13.18 5.68
C VAL A 204 16.86 -13.43 7.12
N ARG A 205 15.70 -14.04 7.32
CA ARG A 205 15.19 -14.44 8.64
C ARG A 205 15.48 -15.92 8.83
N ILE A 206 16.30 -16.25 9.82
CA ILE A 206 16.72 -17.63 10.09
C ILE A 206 15.86 -18.22 11.21
N GLN A 207 15.08 -19.28 10.89
CA GLN A 207 14.23 -20.00 11.84
C GLN A 207 13.32 -19.06 12.65
N GLN A 208 12.59 -18.18 11.93
CA GLN A 208 11.66 -17.22 12.53
C GLN A 208 10.20 -17.62 12.26
N PRO A 209 9.26 -17.12 13.06
CA PRO A 209 7.83 -17.28 12.81
C PRO A 209 7.44 -16.77 11.42
N SER A 210 6.59 -17.53 10.73
CA SER A 210 6.09 -17.21 9.41
C SER A 210 4.67 -17.74 9.21
N ILE A 211 4.07 -17.49 8.04
CA ILE A 211 2.77 -18.06 7.66
C ILE A 211 2.81 -19.60 7.52
N ASP A 212 3.99 -20.20 7.41
CA ASP A 212 4.21 -21.63 7.28
C ASP A 212 4.92 -22.22 8.52
N GLY A 213 4.70 -21.63 9.70
CA GLY A 213 5.38 -21.98 10.94
C GLY A 213 6.79 -21.40 11.02
N THR A 214 7.67 -22.02 11.80
CA THR A 214 9.08 -21.58 11.92
C THR A 214 9.85 -21.95 10.66
N LYS A 215 10.36 -20.95 9.95
CA LYS A 215 11.07 -21.10 8.67
C LYS A 215 12.27 -20.16 8.56
N THR A 216 13.18 -20.49 7.64
CA THR A 216 14.14 -19.54 7.09
C THR A 216 13.54 -18.96 5.81
N PHE A 217 13.49 -17.64 5.73
CA PHE A 217 12.84 -16.92 4.61
C PHE A 217 13.53 -15.57 4.36
N VAL A 218 13.22 -14.95 3.24
CA VAL A 218 13.69 -13.60 2.91
C VAL A 218 12.64 -12.56 3.22
N GLN A 219 13.11 -11.37 3.57
CA GLN A 219 12.31 -10.15 3.62
C GLN A 219 12.77 -9.19 2.54
N TYR A 220 11.83 -8.62 1.78
CA TYR A 220 12.08 -7.54 0.84
C TYR A 220 11.41 -6.26 1.35
N PHE A 221 12.16 -5.18 1.35
CA PHE A 221 11.66 -3.87 1.74
C PHE A 221 11.89 -2.86 0.64
N ASN A 222 10.88 -2.06 0.33
CA ASN A 222 11.02 -0.75 -0.30
C ASN A 222 10.69 0.29 0.75
N ILE A 223 11.66 1.08 1.18
CA ILE A 223 11.49 2.03 2.28
C ILE A 223 11.57 3.45 1.73
N ARG A 224 10.48 4.18 1.82
CA ARG A 224 10.35 5.55 1.38
C ARG A 224 11.28 6.45 2.22
N GLN A 225 12.13 7.27 1.57
CA GLN A 225 13.05 8.16 2.30
C GLN A 225 12.32 9.34 2.98
N THR A 226 11.22 9.80 2.40
CA THR A 226 10.41 10.88 2.96
C THR A 226 9.04 10.33 3.35
N PRO A 227 8.72 10.14 4.64
CA PRO A 227 7.48 9.54 5.06
C PRO A 227 6.26 10.37 4.63
N ARG A 228 5.13 9.69 4.42
CA ARG A 228 3.84 10.32 4.09
C ARG A 228 2.67 9.61 4.73
N GLN A 229 1.59 10.36 4.99
CA GLN A 229 0.35 9.84 5.61
C GLN A 229 -0.83 9.78 4.63
N SER A 230 -0.59 10.10 3.37
CA SER A 230 -1.62 10.06 2.32
C SER A 230 -1.02 9.87 0.93
N GLY A 231 -1.81 9.36 0.01
CA GLY A 231 -1.44 9.18 -1.39
C GLY A 231 -1.88 7.84 -1.97
N THR A 232 -1.30 7.51 -3.11
CA THR A 232 -1.47 6.22 -3.79
C THR A 232 -0.15 5.46 -3.78
N ILE A 233 -0.19 4.17 -3.46
CA ILE A 233 0.93 3.24 -3.58
C ILE A 233 0.70 2.38 -4.81
N SER A 234 1.63 2.42 -5.77
CA SER A 234 1.61 1.63 -7.00
C SER A 234 2.21 0.24 -6.74
N ILE A 235 1.49 -0.63 -6.02
CA ILE A 235 2.00 -1.89 -5.47
C ILE A 235 2.62 -2.77 -6.55
N THR A 236 1.94 -2.95 -7.70
CA THR A 236 2.45 -3.74 -8.81
C THR A 236 3.78 -3.19 -9.36
N GLU A 237 3.94 -1.88 -9.42
CA GLU A 237 5.19 -1.27 -9.90
C GLU A 237 6.35 -1.49 -8.91
N HIS A 238 6.08 -1.48 -7.61
CA HIS A 238 7.06 -1.86 -6.59
C HIS A 238 7.50 -3.33 -6.76
N PHE A 239 6.58 -4.23 -7.09
CA PHE A 239 6.90 -5.63 -7.35
C PHE A 239 7.77 -5.81 -8.59
N LYS A 240 7.46 -5.10 -9.68
CA LYS A 240 8.30 -5.08 -10.90
C LYS A 240 9.70 -4.56 -10.59
N GLN A 241 9.81 -3.55 -9.73
CA GLN A 241 11.10 -3.01 -9.33
C GLN A 241 11.94 -4.06 -8.58
N TRP A 242 11.36 -4.82 -7.66
CA TRP A 242 12.06 -5.92 -7.00
C TRP A 242 12.53 -6.97 -8.02
N GLU A 243 11.67 -7.41 -8.92
CA GLU A 243 12.05 -8.42 -9.91
C GLU A 243 13.13 -7.92 -10.87
N SER A 244 13.12 -6.63 -11.24
CA SER A 244 14.20 -6.04 -12.05
C SER A 244 15.57 -6.06 -11.36
N MET A 245 15.57 -6.19 -10.04
CA MET A 245 16.79 -6.31 -9.21
C MET A 245 17.10 -7.77 -8.84
N GLY A 246 16.40 -8.75 -9.42
CA GLY A 246 16.58 -10.17 -9.14
C GLY A 246 15.91 -10.66 -7.84
N LEU A 247 14.98 -9.88 -7.28
CA LEU A 247 14.21 -10.23 -6.09
C LEU A 247 12.84 -10.78 -6.51
N GLU A 248 12.80 -12.05 -6.85
CA GLU A 248 11.58 -12.72 -7.31
C GLU A 248 10.59 -12.94 -6.18
N LEU A 249 9.29 -12.59 -6.40
CA LEU A 249 8.22 -12.79 -5.42
C LEU A 249 7.56 -14.18 -5.52
N GLY A 250 7.31 -14.64 -6.75
CA GLY A 250 6.54 -15.87 -6.96
C GLY A 250 5.02 -15.66 -6.80
N ASN A 251 4.33 -16.60 -6.17
CA ASN A 251 2.88 -16.61 -6.05
C ASN A 251 2.41 -15.81 -4.82
N MET A 252 1.44 -14.93 -5.03
CA MET A 252 0.94 -14.03 -4.00
C MET A 252 0.11 -14.76 -2.95
N TYR A 253 0.37 -14.47 -1.70
CA TYR A 253 -0.43 -14.94 -0.57
C TYR A 253 -1.41 -13.85 -0.11
N GLU A 254 -0.93 -12.63 0.05
CA GLU A 254 -1.72 -11.47 0.49
C GLU A 254 -1.06 -10.16 0.06
N ALA A 255 -1.83 -9.07 0.03
CA ALA A 255 -1.35 -7.67 -0.01
C ALA A 255 -2.29 -6.83 0.85
N LYS A 256 -1.80 -6.31 1.96
CA LYS A 256 -2.59 -5.57 2.95
C LYS A 256 -1.89 -4.29 3.36
N PHE A 257 -2.67 -3.30 3.79
CA PHE A 257 -2.10 -2.16 4.50
C PHE A 257 -1.86 -2.56 5.96
N LEU A 258 -0.62 -2.37 6.40
CA LEU A 258 -0.09 -2.77 7.70
C LEU A 258 0.15 -1.56 8.60
N VAL A 259 -0.12 -1.75 9.87
CA VAL A 259 0.46 -0.99 10.97
C VAL A 259 1.16 -1.98 11.88
N GLU A 260 2.48 -1.88 11.99
CA GLU A 260 3.31 -2.73 12.82
C GLU A 260 4.13 -1.90 13.80
N ALA A 261 4.20 -2.36 15.05
CA ALA A 261 4.98 -1.72 16.09
C ALA A 261 5.57 -2.74 17.08
N GLY A 262 6.88 -2.70 17.24
CA GLY A 262 7.60 -3.42 18.28
C GLY A 262 7.93 -2.50 19.44
N GLY A 263 6.97 -2.35 20.38
CA GLY A 263 7.07 -1.46 21.53
C GLY A 263 6.45 -0.09 21.33
N GLY A 264 6.65 0.79 22.31
CA GLY A 264 6.05 2.12 22.33
C GLY A 264 4.53 2.12 22.48
N THR A 265 3.93 3.28 22.34
CA THR A 265 2.48 3.47 22.47
C THR A 265 2.00 4.39 21.37
N GLY A 266 0.91 4.04 20.72
CA GLY A 266 0.38 4.86 19.64
C GLY A 266 -0.94 4.39 19.09
N TRP A 267 -1.39 5.16 18.12
CA TRP A 267 -2.54 4.83 17.30
C TRP A 267 -2.35 5.38 15.87
N LEU A 268 -3.03 4.76 14.94
CA LEU A 268 -3.20 5.22 13.57
C LEU A 268 -4.66 5.02 13.18
N GLU A 269 -5.27 6.02 12.53
CA GLU A 269 -6.65 5.97 12.07
C GLU A 269 -6.76 6.44 10.62
N PHE A 270 -7.28 5.57 9.76
CA PHE A 270 -7.57 5.92 8.38
C PHE A 270 -8.88 6.71 8.29
N SER A 271 -8.84 7.86 7.64
CA SER A 271 -10.03 8.50 7.07
C SER A 271 -10.41 7.86 5.72
N TYR A 272 -9.43 7.29 5.01
CA TYR A 272 -9.63 6.59 3.76
C TYR A 272 -8.57 5.50 3.57
N LEU A 273 -9.01 4.32 3.19
CA LEU A 273 -8.14 3.24 2.70
C LEU A 273 -8.95 2.38 1.72
N LYS A 274 -8.45 2.29 0.50
CA LYS A 274 -9.00 1.43 -0.55
C LYS A 274 -7.86 0.72 -1.26
N LEU A 275 -7.90 -0.60 -1.30
CA LEU A 275 -7.06 -1.38 -2.20
C LEU A 275 -7.86 -1.71 -3.45
N SER A 276 -7.27 -1.59 -4.62
CA SER A 276 -7.93 -1.85 -5.90
C SER A 276 -7.05 -2.67 -6.83
N ILE A 277 -7.71 -3.39 -7.74
CA ILE A 277 -7.09 -4.16 -8.82
C ILE A 277 -7.70 -3.65 -10.12
N GLU A 278 -6.94 -2.91 -10.91
CA GLU A 278 -7.42 -2.14 -12.07
C GLU A 278 -6.68 -2.52 -13.37
N ASN A 279 -7.35 -2.33 -14.50
CA ASN A 279 -6.81 -2.70 -15.82
C ASN A 279 -5.73 -1.75 -16.34
N SER A 280 -5.75 -0.47 -15.94
CA SER A 280 -4.84 0.56 -16.42
C SER A 280 -3.86 0.99 -15.35
N ALA A 281 -2.66 1.40 -15.77
CA ALA A 281 -1.78 2.19 -14.92
C ALA A 281 -2.46 3.56 -14.62
N ARG A 282 -2.27 4.05 -13.43
CA ARG A 282 -2.76 5.37 -12.99
C ARG A 282 -1.76 6.46 -13.29
#